data_8e80cf1aa2b3eb4a985c898375786c77
#
_entry.id   8e80cf1aa2b3eb4a985c898375786c77
#
_cell.length_a   1.000
_cell.length_b   1.000
_cell.length_c   1.000
_cell.angle_alpha   90.00
_cell.angle_beta   90.00
_cell.angle_gamma   90.00
#
_symmetry.space_group_name_H-M   'P 1'
#
loop_
_entity.id
_entity.type
_entity.pdbx_description
1 polymer ?
#
loop_
_entity_poly.entity_id
_entity_poly.type
_entity_poly.pdbx_seq_one_letter_code
_entity_poly.pdbx_strand_id
1 'polypeptide(L)'
;IYTFGTSIKNLSLVYFCNYVLGTYNDGITQTLISVIGGIPMGIGIFAVWPLAKKFGKRNVTLVGFILYAIGSAVCWLFPTNMVIMLVGQFIKNIGGLPCSYVFMALFADVLDHVEWRSGIRCDGIAMSVYNIIAVAMVGICTGIFNGMLSQSEYVAPSVVGLSLIHI
;
A
#
# COMPACT_ATOMS: atom_id res chain seq x y z
N ILE A 1 -0.75 1.41 11.03
CA ILE A 1 -1.38 0.21 10.44
C ILE A 1 -1.43 0.34 8.90
N TYR A 2 -1.96 1.41 8.33
CA TYR A 2 -2.06 1.60 6.88
C TYR A 2 -0.69 1.55 6.18
N THR A 3 0.29 2.31 6.68
CA THR A 3 1.68 2.33 6.16
C THR A 3 2.32 0.94 6.21
N PHE A 4 2.11 0.22 7.31
CA PHE A 4 2.59 -1.15 7.46
C PHE A 4 2.02 -2.08 6.37
N GLY A 5 0.70 -2.08 6.20
CA GLY A 5 0.04 -2.91 5.19
C GLY A 5 0.46 -2.57 3.75
N THR A 6 0.63 -1.29 3.43
CA THR A 6 1.08 -0.86 2.08
C THR A 6 2.55 -1.21 1.83
N SER A 7 3.41 -1.11 2.83
CA SER A 7 4.83 -1.48 2.70
C SER A 7 4.99 -2.98 2.47
N ILE A 8 4.34 -3.84 3.27
CA ILE A 8 4.38 -5.29 3.06
C ILE A 8 3.81 -5.66 1.69
N LYS A 9 2.67 -5.07 1.30
CA LYS A 9 2.09 -5.30 -0.04
C LYS A 9 3.09 -4.99 -1.16
N ASN A 10 3.77 -3.85 -1.10
CA ASN A 10 4.71 -3.43 -2.15
C ASN A 10 5.95 -4.33 -2.20
N LEU A 11 6.47 -4.74 -1.04
CA LEU A 11 7.58 -5.67 -0.95
C LEU A 11 7.21 -7.06 -1.49
N SER A 12 6.01 -7.55 -1.18
CA SER A 12 5.56 -8.88 -1.61
C SER A 12 5.11 -8.95 -3.07
N LEU A 13 4.84 -7.82 -3.73
CA LEU A 13 4.29 -7.79 -5.09
C LEU A 13 5.17 -8.52 -6.10
N VAL A 14 6.48 -8.30 -6.06
CA VAL A 14 7.45 -8.93 -6.97
C VAL A 14 7.43 -10.46 -6.81
N TYR A 15 7.47 -10.90 -5.56
CA TYR A 15 7.46 -12.34 -5.23
C TYR A 15 6.12 -12.98 -5.61
N PHE A 16 5.03 -12.28 -5.39
CA PHE A 16 3.70 -12.72 -5.79
C PHE A 16 3.60 -12.91 -7.32
N CYS A 17 4.06 -11.95 -8.12
CA CYS A 17 4.07 -12.05 -9.56
C CYS A 17 4.93 -13.24 -10.04
N ASN A 18 6.10 -13.41 -9.46
CA ASN A 18 7.03 -14.46 -9.87
C ASN A 18 6.54 -15.87 -9.52
N TYR A 19 5.99 -16.08 -8.32
CA TYR A 19 5.71 -17.42 -7.80
C TYR A 19 4.25 -17.82 -7.84
N VAL A 20 3.33 -16.90 -7.61
CA VAL A 20 1.90 -17.22 -7.58
C VAL A 20 1.29 -17.12 -8.96
N LEU A 21 1.64 -16.08 -9.74
CA LEU A 21 1.19 -15.92 -11.11
C LEU A 21 2.05 -16.71 -12.12
N GLY A 22 3.20 -17.25 -11.70
CA GLY A 22 4.07 -18.08 -12.55
C GLY A 22 4.78 -17.31 -13.66
N THR A 23 4.81 -15.98 -13.60
CA THR A 23 5.45 -15.13 -14.59
C THR A 23 6.87 -14.78 -14.16
N TYR A 24 7.76 -15.77 -14.17
CA TYR A 24 9.15 -15.60 -13.80
C TYR A 24 9.84 -14.53 -14.64
N ASN A 25 10.43 -13.52 -13.99
CA ASN A 25 11.17 -12.41 -14.63
C ASN A 25 10.38 -11.61 -15.66
N ASP A 26 9.05 -11.75 -15.74
CA ASP A 26 8.26 -10.94 -16.62
C ASP A 26 7.95 -9.57 -15.99
N GLY A 27 8.83 -8.63 -16.25
CA GLY A 27 8.65 -7.22 -15.85
C GLY A 27 7.37 -6.59 -16.40
N ILE A 28 6.80 -7.16 -17.49
CA ILE A 28 5.56 -6.70 -18.11
C ILE A 28 4.39 -6.96 -17.16
N THR A 29 4.26 -8.16 -16.60
CA THR A 29 3.17 -8.49 -15.66
C THR A 29 3.23 -7.64 -14.40
N GLN A 30 4.43 -7.47 -13.83
CA GLN A 30 4.60 -6.60 -12.66
C GLN A 30 4.26 -5.14 -12.99
N THR A 31 4.68 -4.66 -14.14
CA THR A 31 4.37 -3.30 -14.61
C THR A 31 2.87 -3.12 -14.86
N LEU A 32 2.20 -4.07 -15.49
CA LEU A 32 0.76 -4.05 -15.72
C LEU A 32 -0.02 -3.96 -14.40
N ILE A 33 0.31 -4.80 -13.42
CA ILE A 33 -0.35 -4.77 -12.11
C ILE A 33 -0.11 -3.42 -11.40
N SER A 34 1.10 -2.88 -11.50
CA SER A 34 1.45 -1.60 -10.90
C SER A 34 0.77 -0.41 -11.60
N VAL A 35 0.74 -0.40 -12.93
CA VAL A 35 0.15 0.68 -13.74
C VAL A 35 -1.38 0.65 -13.61
N ILE A 36 -2.02 -0.50 -13.84
CA ILE A 36 -3.48 -0.63 -13.75
C ILE A 36 -3.94 -0.34 -12.32
N GLY A 37 -3.20 -0.82 -11.32
CA GLY A 37 -3.46 -0.49 -9.93
C GLY A 37 -3.19 0.98 -9.60
N GLY A 38 -2.27 1.64 -10.29
CA GLY A 38 -1.91 3.05 -10.08
C GLY A 38 -2.86 4.06 -10.73
N ILE A 39 -3.56 3.68 -11.81
CA ILE A 39 -4.52 4.56 -12.51
C ILE A 39 -5.53 5.20 -11.56
N PRO A 40 -6.21 4.45 -10.66
CA PRO A 40 -7.13 5.07 -9.70
C PRO A 40 -6.46 6.11 -8.81
N MET A 41 -5.21 5.91 -8.44
CA MET A 41 -4.50 6.86 -7.59
C MET A 41 -4.27 8.21 -8.29
N GLY A 42 -3.93 8.21 -9.58
CA GLY A 42 -3.75 9.45 -10.36
C GLY A 42 -5.05 10.22 -10.59
N ILE A 43 -6.12 9.53 -10.97
CA ILE A 43 -7.43 10.15 -11.27
C ILE A 43 -8.20 10.46 -10.00
N GLY A 44 -8.06 9.60 -9.00
CA GLY A 44 -8.86 9.61 -7.77
C GLY A 44 -8.65 10.83 -6.90
N ILE A 45 -7.51 11.52 -7.00
CA ILE A 45 -7.27 12.77 -6.27
C ILE A 45 -8.34 13.82 -6.56
N PHE A 46 -8.78 13.91 -7.82
CA PHE A 46 -9.83 14.86 -8.23
C PHE A 46 -11.22 14.46 -7.72
N ALA A 47 -11.46 13.16 -7.53
CA ALA A 47 -12.73 12.63 -7.04
C ALA A 47 -12.83 12.66 -5.50
N VAL A 48 -11.74 12.40 -4.81
CA VAL A 48 -11.71 12.31 -3.33
C VAL A 48 -12.02 13.65 -2.68
N TRP A 49 -11.53 14.75 -3.25
CA TRP A 49 -11.74 16.08 -2.67
C TRP A 49 -13.23 16.49 -2.59
N PRO A 50 -14.03 16.45 -3.67
CA PRO A 50 -15.47 16.75 -3.59
C PRO A 50 -16.24 15.75 -2.72
N LEU A 51 -15.85 14.46 -2.72
CA LEU A 51 -16.44 13.45 -1.85
C LEU A 51 -16.19 13.78 -0.37
N ALA A 52 -14.96 14.11 -0.01
CA ALA A 52 -14.60 14.47 1.35
C ALA A 52 -15.31 15.74 1.83
N LYS A 53 -15.56 16.70 0.93
CA LYS A 53 -16.32 17.90 1.22
C LYS A 53 -17.81 17.62 1.45
N LYS A 54 -18.40 16.69 0.67
CA LYS A 54 -19.84 16.36 0.74
C LYS A 54 -20.19 15.44 1.90
N PHE A 55 -19.42 14.37 2.12
CA PHE A 55 -19.72 13.32 3.09
C PHE A 55 -18.91 13.41 4.39
N GLY A 56 -17.98 14.36 4.46
CA GLY A 56 -17.07 14.53 5.60
C GLY A 56 -15.83 13.63 5.51
N LYS A 57 -14.69 14.17 5.92
CA LYS A 57 -13.36 13.52 5.85
C LYS A 57 -13.36 12.14 6.54
N ARG A 58 -13.98 12.04 7.73
CA ARG A 58 -14.03 10.81 8.52
C ARG A 58 -14.79 9.68 7.80
N ASN A 59 -15.99 9.97 7.29
CA ASN A 59 -16.84 8.95 6.67
C ASN A 59 -16.24 8.43 5.37
N VAL A 60 -15.67 9.32 4.56
CA VAL A 60 -15.00 8.94 3.31
C VAL A 60 -13.78 8.04 3.59
N THR A 61 -13.02 8.33 4.64
CA THR A 61 -11.89 7.49 5.05
C THR A 61 -12.34 6.12 5.55
N LEU A 62 -13.43 6.04 6.33
CA LEU A 62 -13.99 4.76 6.79
C LEU A 62 -14.48 3.89 5.62
N VAL A 63 -15.22 4.47 4.68
CA VAL A 63 -15.67 3.76 3.47
C VAL A 63 -14.45 3.31 2.64
N GLY A 64 -13.41 4.14 2.54
CA GLY A 64 -12.17 3.79 1.89
C GLY A 64 -11.50 2.56 2.53
N PHE A 65 -11.43 2.48 3.85
CA PHE A 65 -10.87 1.30 4.54
C PHE A 65 -11.70 0.03 4.30
N ILE A 66 -13.01 0.14 4.27
CA ILE A 66 -13.90 -1.00 3.97
C ILE A 66 -13.65 -1.50 2.53
N LEU A 67 -13.60 -0.59 1.55
CA LEU A 67 -13.29 -0.95 0.16
C LEU A 67 -11.90 -1.57 0.02
N TYR A 68 -10.92 -1.02 0.74
CA TYR A 68 -9.55 -1.57 0.77
C TYR A 68 -9.54 -3.00 1.32
N ALA A 69 -10.30 -3.28 2.38
CA ALA A 69 -10.43 -4.60 2.97
C ALA A 69 -11.11 -5.59 2.00
N ILE A 70 -12.21 -5.16 1.35
CA ILE A 70 -12.91 -5.97 0.34
C ILE A 70 -11.97 -6.31 -0.83
N GLY A 71 -11.27 -5.33 -1.41
CA GLY A 71 -10.32 -5.56 -2.48
C GLY A 71 -9.19 -6.51 -2.08
N SER A 72 -8.71 -6.43 -0.83
CA SER A 72 -7.72 -7.35 -0.28
C SER A 72 -8.25 -8.76 -0.13
N ALA A 73 -9.49 -8.93 0.32
CA ALA A 73 -10.15 -10.22 0.45
C ALA A 73 -10.37 -10.90 -0.93
N VAL A 74 -10.75 -10.13 -1.95
CA VAL A 74 -10.90 -10.64 -3.33
C VAL A 74 -9.55 -11.16 -3.85
N CYS A 75 -8.47 -10.42 -3.66
CA CYS A 75 -7.13 -10.87 -4.06
C CYS A 75 -6.68 -12.14 -3.31
N TRP A 76 -7.08 -12.29 -2.05
CA TRP A 76 -6.73 -13.46 -1.24
C TRP A 76 -7.50 -14.72 -1.64
N LEU A 77 -8.79 -14.58 -1.99
CA LEU A 77 -9.64 -15.71 -2.36
C LEU A 77 -9.28 -16.30 -3.74
N PHE A 78 -8.79 -15.49 -4.67
CA PHE A 78 -8.48 -15.91 -6.04
C PHE A 78 -7.06 -15.51 -6.47
N PRO A 79 -6.01 -16.04 -5.83
CA PRO A 79 -4.63 -15.61 -6.05
C PRO A 79 -4.07 -15.98 -7.43
N THR A 80 -4.61 -17.02 -8.08
CA THR A 80 -4.10 -17.56 -9.35
C THR A 80 -4.76 -16.94 -10.59
N ASN A 81 -5.89 -16.25 -10.42
CA ASN A 81 -6.61 -15.66 -11.56
C ASN A 81 -6.19 -14.20 -11.77
N MET A 82 -5.39 -13.96 -12.82
CA MET A 82 -4.83 -12.63 -13.11
C MET A 82 -5.90 -11.54 -13.27
N VAL A 83 -7.02 -11.85 -13.91
CA VAL A 83 -8.10 -10.87 -14.15
C VAL A 83 -8.76 -10.46 -12.84
N ILE A 84 -9.10 -11.43 -11.99
CA ILE A 84 -9.72 -11.17 -10.69
C ILE A 84 -8.74 -10.42 -9.78
N MET A 85 -7.46 -10.77 -9.86
CA MET A 85 -6.40 -10.10 -9.13
C MET A 85 -6.26 -8.61 -9.53
N LEU A 86 -6.31 -8.30 -10.83
CA LEU A 86 -6.29 -6.92 -11.33
C LEU A 86 -7.49 -6.11 -10.85
N VAL A 87 -8.71 -6.70 -10.90
CA VAL A 87 -9.93 -6.08 -10.38
C VAL A 87 -9.83 -5.85 -8.87
N GLY A 88 -9.35 -6.82 -8.11
CA GLY A 88 -9.13 -6.69 -6.68
C GLY A 88 -8.13 -5.59 -6.33
N GLN A 89 -7.02 -5.50 -7.05
CA GLN A 89 -6.03 -4.42 -6.90
C GLN A 89 -6.63 -3.05 -7.25
N PHE A 90 -7.46 -2.97 -8.28
CA PHE A 90 -8.14 -1.73 -8.67
C PHE A 90 -9.07 -1.24 -7.55
N ILE A 91 -9.93 -2.12 -7.03
CA ILE A 91 -10.84 -1.82 -5.90
C ILE A 91 -10.04 -1.41 -4.65
N LYS A 92 -8.98 -2.14 -4.34
CA LYS A 92 -8.09 -1.87 -3.22
C LYS A 92 -7.45 -0.49 -3.32
N ASN A 93 -6.95 -0.11 -4.49
CA ASN A 93 -6.33 1.19 -4.69
C ASN A 93 -7.35 2.34 -4.64
N ILE A 94 -8.58 2.15 -5.15
CA ILE A 94 -9.69 3.11 -4.93
C ILE A 94 -9.97 3.29 -3.44
N GLY A 95 -10.05 2.20 -2.68
CA GLY A 95 -10.24 2.25 -1.23
C GLY A 95 -9.09 2.93 -0.48
N GLY A 96 -7.87 2.84 -1.01
CA GLY A 96 -6.68 3.50 -0.45
C GLY A 96 -6.61 5.02 -0.67
N LEU A 97 -7.35 5.55 -1.64
CA LEU A 97 -7.33 6.99 -1.98
C LEU A 97 -7.63 7.91 -0.80
N PRO A 98 -8.73 7.73 -0.05
CA PRO A 98 -9.02 8.58 1.10
C PRO A 98 -7.91 8.53 2.15
N CYS A 99 -7.34 7.35 2.37
CA CYS A 99 -6.24 7.21 3.32
C CYS A 99 -4.97 7.95 2.89
N SER A 100 -4.70 8.02 1.59
CA SER A 100 -3.51 8.72 1.08
C SER A 100 -3.67 10.24 1.06
N TYR A 101 -4.84 10.74 0.67
CA TYR A 101 -5.04 12.17 0.43
C TYR A 101 -5.77 12.90 1.56
N VAL A 102 -6.73 12.23 2.23
CA VAL A 102 -7.51 12.85 3.32
C VAL A 102 -6.76 12.79 4.65
N PHE A 103 -5.84 11.82 4.82
CA PHE A 103 -5.10 11.66 6.07
C PHE A 103 -4.32 12.92 6.47
N MET A 104 -3.60 13.54 5.55
CA MET A 104 -2.84 14.76 5.83
C MET A 104 -3.76 15.92 6.20
N ALA A 105 -4.94 16.01 5.58
CA ALA A 105 -5.93 17.01 5.94
C ALA A 105 -6.55 16.77 7.32
N LEU A 106 -6.77 15.52 7.71
CA LEU A 106 -7.20 15.16 9.07
C LEU A 106 -6.11 15.43 10.10
N PHE A 107 -4.86 15.19 9.74
CA PHE A 107 -3.72 15.46 10.61
C PHE A 107 -3.59 16.97 10.88
N ALA A 108 -3.71 17.80 9.85
CA ALA A 108 -3.74 19.26 10.00
C ALA A 108 -4.90 19.72 10.91
N ASP A 109 -6.12 19.21 10.71
CA ASP A 109 -7.27 19.54 11.56
C ASP A 109 -7.03 19.19 13.04
N VAL A 110 -6.30 18.09 13.30
CA VAL A 110 -5.93 17.71 14.69
C VAL A 110 -4.92 18.68 15.27
N LEU A 111 -3.93 19.12 14.48
CA LEU A 111 -2.93 20.09 14.92
C LEU A 111 -3.56 21.45 15.22
N ASP A 112 -4.46 21.92 14.38
CA ASP A 112 -5.23 23.14 14.61
C ASP A 112 -6.07 23.05 15.90
N HIS A 113 -6.66 21.90 16.17
CA HIS A 113 -7.40 21.67 17.42
C HIS A 113 -6.48 21.68 18.65
N VAL A 114 -5.28 21.09 18.54
CA VAL A 114 -4.28 21.13 19.63
C VAL A 114 -3.82 22.56 19.89
N GLU A 115 -3.53 23.34 18.84
CA GLU A 115 -3.17 24.75 18.95
C GLU A 115 -4.27 25.54 19.63
N TRP A 116 -5.53 25.37 19.21
CA TRP A 116 -6.68 26.05 19.82
C TRP A 116 -6.81 25.74 21.33
N ARG A 117 -6.52 24.50 21.75
CA ARG A 117 -6.67 24.06 23.13
C ARG A 117 -5.47 24.42 24.03
N SER A 118 -4.26 24.33 23.49
CA SER A 118 -3.01 24.52 24.25
C SER A 118 -2.39 25.90 24.09
N GLY A 119 -2.79 26.68 23.06
CA GLY A 119 -2.16 27.95 22.68
C GLY A 119 -0.75 27.79 22.10
N ILE A 120 -0.29 26.56 21.87
CA ILE A 120 1.07 26.29 21.38
C ILE A 120 0.97 25.64 19.99
N ARG A 121 1.63 26.24 19.01
CA ARG A 121 1.74 25.71 17.65
C ARG A 121 2.93 24.76 17.55
N CYS A 122 2.67 23.49 17.26
CA CYS A 122 3.68 22.43 17.24
C CYS A 122 3.76 21.65 15.91
N ASP A 123 3.33 22.25 14.80
CA ASP A 123 3.25 21.60 13.48
C ASP A 123 4.56 20.95 13.05
N GLY A 124 5.70 21.67 13.21
CA GLY A 124 7.02 21.17 12.83
C GLY A 124 7.45 19.93 13.61
N ILE A 125 7.21 19.93 14.93
CA ILE A 125 7.54 18.78 15.80
C ILE A 125 6.65 17.59 15.44
N ALA A 126 5.35 17.81 15.28
CA ALA A 126 4.41 16.75 14.95
C ALA A 126 4.70 16.11 13.59
N MET A 127 5.04 16.90 12.56
CA MET A 127 5.45 16.40 11.25
C MET A 127 6.78 15.64 11.31
N SER A 128 7.75 16.10 12.12
CA SER A 128 9.02 15.40 12.30
C SER A 128 8.82 14.05 12.96
N VAL A 129 8.03 13.97 14.01
CA VAL A 129 7.68 12.71 14.70
C VAL A 129 6.95 11.76 13.74
N TYR A 130 5.98 12.26 12.98
CA TYR A 130 5.28 11.47 11.97
C TYR A 130 6.25 10.86 10.95
N ASN A 131 7.17 11.65 10.40
CA ASN A 131 8.14 11.19 9.41
C ASN A 131 9.11 10.16 10.00
N ILE A 132 9.59 10.36 11.22
CA ILE A 132 10.47 9.39 11.91
C ILE A 132 9.75 8.05 12.06
N ILE A 133 8.50 8.08 12.55
CA ILE A 133 7.70 6.86 12.70
C ILE A 133 7.45 6.19 11.34
N ALA A 134 7.13 6.96 10.30
CA ALA A 134 6.87 6.44 8.96
C ALA A 134 8.10 5.71 8.39
N VAL A 135 9.28 6.31 8.49
CA VAL A 135 10.54 5.70 8.04
C VAL A 135 10.90 4.47 8.86
N ALA A 136 10.78 4.54 10.18
CA ALA A 136 11.03 3.39 11.08
C ALA A 136 10.11 2.21 10.74
N MET A 137 8.82 2.48 10.45
CA MET A 137 7.87 1.42 10.05
C MET A 137 8.25 0.73 8.75
N VAL A 138 8.78 1.46 7.75
CA VAL A 138 9.27 0.85 6.50
C VAL A 138 10.46 -0.08 6.79
N GLY A 139 11.40 0.36 7.62
CA GLY A 139 12.54 -0.46 8.04
C GLY A 139 12.12 -1.75 8.76
N ILE A 140 11.19 -1.65 9.71
CA ILE A 140 10.63 -2.79 10.44
C ILE A 140 9.93 -3.76 9.48
N CYS A 141 9.10 -3.25 8.55
CA CYS A 141 8.42 -4.08 7.54
C CYS A 141 9.41 -4.85 6.67
N THR A 142 10.47 -4.17 6.22
CA THR A 142 11.51 -4.78 5.39
C THR A 142 12.26 -5.87 6.18
N GLY A 143 12.59 -5.61 7.45
CA GLY A 143 13.23 -6.59 8.32
C GLY A 143 12.38 -7.83 8.55
N ILE A 144 11.09 -7.66 8.88
CA ILE A 144 10.14 -8.76 9.05
C ILE A 144 10.00 -9.56 7.76
N PHE A 145 9.81 -8.89 6.63
CA PHE A 145 9.63 -9.55 5.34
C PHE A 145 10.86 -10.37 4.92
N ASN A 146 12.06 -9.80 5.04
CA ASN A 146 13.30 -10.51 4.75
C ASN A 146 13.53 -11.67 5.72
N GLY A 147 13.17 -11.51 7.00
CA GLY A 147 13.21 -12.60 7.97
C GLY A 147 12.30 -13.78 7.59
N MET A 148 11.09 -13.50 7.12
CA MET A 148 10.16 -14.52 6.62
C MET A 148 10.70 -15.23 5.37
N LEU A 149 11.29 -14.48 4.43
CA LEU A 149 11.92 -15.06 3.24
C LEU A 149 13.10 -15.98 3.61
N SER A 150 13.94 -15.54 4.54
CA SER A 150 15.07 -16.34 5.01
C SER A 150 14.62 -17.67 5.67
N GLN A 151 13.54 -17.64 6.43
CA GLN A 151 12.96 -18.86 7.04
C GLN A 151 12.32 -19.81 6.02
N SER A 152 11.82 -19.28 4.89
CA SER A 152 11.22 -20.08 3.82
C SER A 152 12.24 -20.64 2.82
N GLU A 153 13.54 -20.56 3.12
CA GLU A 153 14.65 -21.00 2.25
C GLU A 153 14.54 -20.43 0.82
N TYR A 154 14.07 -19.18 0.71
CA TYR A 154 13.88 -18.53 -0.56
C TYR A 154 15.22 -18.34 -1.29
N VAL A 155 15.34 -18.92 -2.50
CA VAL A 155 16.47 -18.72 -3.40
C VAL A 155 16.06 -17.82 -4.56
N ALA A 156 16.80 -16.73 -4.77
CA ALA A 156 16.50 -15.80 -5.85
C ALA A 156 16.61 -16.47 -7.25
N PRO A 157 15.70 -16.21 -8.19
CA PRO A 157 15.67 -16.86 -9.51
C PRO A 157 16.99 -16.75 -10.30
N SER A 158 17.74 -15.66 -10.11
CA SER A 158 19.07 -15.47 -10.73
C SER A 158 20.11 -16.50 -10.29
N VAL A 159 19.99 -17.04 -9.09
CA VAL A 159 20.90 -18.07 -8.55
C VAL A 159 20.48 -19.45 -9.04
N VAL A 160 19.18 -19.70 -9.16
CA VAL A 160 18.65 -20.98 -9.69
C VAL A 160 19.04 -21.17 -11.16
N GLY A 161 18.97 -20.09 -11.97
CA GLY A 161 19.39 -20.13 -13.37
C GLY A 161 20.87 -20.46 -13.57
N LEU A 162 21.73 -20.01 -12.69
CA LEU A 162 23.18 -20.31 -12.75
C LEU A 162 23.50 -21.74 -12.31
N SER A 163 22.73 -22.34 -11.41
CA SER A 163 22.95 -23.72 -10.96
C SER A 163 22.55 -24.77 -12.02
N LEU A 164 21.60 -24.44 -12.91
CA LEU A 164 21.18 -25.32 -14.02
C LEU A 164 22.14 -25.31 -15.22
N ILE A 165 23.02 -24.32 -15.32
CA ILE A 165 24.04 -24.23 -16.38
C ILE A 165 25.31 -25.06 -16.02
N HIS A 166 25.47 -25.44 -14.77
CA HIS A 166 26.63 -26.20 -14.27
C HIS A 166 26.36 -27.72 -14.08
N ILE A 167 25.23 -28.26 -14.55
CA ILE A 167 24.94 -29.67 -14.68
C ILE A 167 24.87 -30.01 -16.18
#